data_c94976a6d1138de6e36d96186943a538
#
_entry.id   c94976a6d1138de6e36d96186943a538
#
_cell.length_a   1.000
_cell.length_b   1.000
_cell.length_c   1.000
_cell.angle_alpha   90.00
_cell.angle_beta   90.00
_cell.angle_gamma   90.00
#
_symmetry.space_group_name_H-M   'P 1'
#
loop_
_entity.id
_entity.type
_entity.pdbx_description
1 polymer ?
#
loop_
_entity_poly.entity_id
_entity_poly.type
_entity_poly.pdbx_seq_one_letter_code
_entity_poly.pdbx_strand_id
1 'polypeptide(L)'
;MRVRELGRIGAGLAAAIGLAGCSAGYIYANYGPPVAATLVTVGCHTTYEVYENSKERLIMVRTNVGTQIASAVCRDPSVTPTPRRAIEYHFEATNRPNCVLAEERKLSPIHWEYVYSCPA
;
A
#
# COMPACT_ATOMS: atom_id res chain seq x y z
N MET A 1 14.20 16.18 8.63
CA MET A 1 14.52 15.44 7.84
C MET A 1 14.51 14.94 7.59
N ARG A 2 14.65 15.21 7.81
CA ARG A 2 14.93 14.48 7.01
C ARG A 2 15.21 13.80 6.84
N VAL A 3 15.03 14.37 7.14
CA VAL A 3 15.41 13.53 6.37
C VAL A 3 15.37 13.40 6.04
N ARG A 4 15.70 13.92 6.03
CA ARG A 4 15.89 13.58 5.10
C ARG A 4 16.43 13.36 5.03
N GLU A 5 16.48 13.67 5.20
CA GLU A 5 17.11 13.17 4.52
C GLU A 5 17.58 12.75 4.78
N LEU A 6 17.76 13.19 5.27
CA LEU A 6 18.35 12.47 4.96
C LEU A 6 18.40 12.11 4.91
N GLY A 7 18.43 12.47 5.06
CA GLY A 7 18.81 11.82 4.41
C GLY A 7 18.92 11.66 4.25
N ARG A 8 19.47 11.71 3.90
CA ARG A 8 19.73 11.30 3.19
C ARG A 8 20.51 10.95 3.27
N ILE A 9 20.72 11.02 3.33
CA ILE A 9 21.66 10.56 3.17
C ILE A 9 22.37 9.78 3.04
N GLY A 10 22.85 9.94 2.80
CA GLY A 10 23.86 9.19 2.12
C GLY A 10 23.48 7.87 2.06
N ALA A 11 22.65 7.79 1.96
CA ALA A 11 22.00 6.62 2.18
C ALA A 11 21.82 5.76 0.99
N GLY A 12 22.11 6.20 -0.14
CA GLY A 12 21.78 5.45 -1.32
C GLY A 12 22.33 4.05 -1.33
N LEU A 13 23.56 3.91 -1.01
CA LEU A 13 24.19 2.61 -1.06
C LEU A 13 23.67 1.67 0.01
N ALA A 14 23.58 2.17 1.20
CA ALA A 14 23.12 1.36 2.30
C ALA A 14 21.68 0.89 2.07
N ALA A 15 20.93 1.67 1.36
CA ALA A 15 19.55 1.34 1.13
C ALA A 15 19.38 0.02 0.37
N ALA A 16 20.24 -0.25 -0.58
CA ALA A 16 20.14 -1.48 -1.35
C ALA A 16 20.32 -2.71 -0.49
N ILE A 17 21.22 -2.63 0.46
CA ILE A 17 21.51 -3.76 1.31
C ILE A 17 20.41 -4.00 2.33
N GLY A 18 19.93 -2.94 2.90
CA GLY A 18 18.99 -3.05 3.99
C GLY A 18 17.53 -3.15 3.59
N LEU A 19 17.23 -3.27 2.30
CA LEU A 19 15.85 -3.16 1.87
C LEU A 19 14.89 -4.10 2.58
N ALA A 20 15.25 -5.37 2.73
CA ALA A 20 14.35 -6.33 3.36
C ALA A 20 14.07 -5.98 4.81
N GLY A 21 15.14 -5.71 5.59
CA GLY A 21 14.98 -5.35 6.98
C GLY A 21 14.39 -3.97 7.16
N CYS A 22 14.82 -3.02 6.30
CA CYS A 22 14.32 -1.66 6.37
C CYS A 22 12.84 -1.59 6.03
N SER A 23 12.38 -2.40 5.09
CA SER A 23 10.97 -2.42 4.74
C SER A 23 10.10 -2.85 5.91
N ALA A 24 10.51 -3.90 6.62
CA ALA A 24 9.73 -4.37 7.75
C ALA A 24 9.65 -3.32 8.86
N GLY A 25 10.78 -2.69 9.18
CA GLY A 25 10.81 -1.64 10.19
C GLY A 25 10.01 -0.42 9.77
N TYR A 26 10.17 -0.02 8.53
CA TYR A 26 9.42 1.11 7.98
C TYR A 26 7.92 0.86 8.03
N ILE A 27 7.50 -0.34 7.64
CA ILE A 27 6.08 -0.68 7.62
C ILE A 27 5.50 -0.64 9.02
N TYR A 28 6.17 -1.25 9.98
CA TYR A 28 5.67 -1.26 11.35
C TYR A 28 5.61 0.16 11.91
N ALA A 29 6.63 0.96 11.65
CA ALA A 29 6.69 2.32 12.18
C ALA A 29 5.59 3.21 11.61
N ASN A 30 5.23 3.00 10.35
CA ASN A 30 4.25 3.87 9.69
C ASN A 30 2.83 3.33 9.73
N TYR A 31 2.64 2.02 9.82
CA TYR A 31 1.32 1.41 9.69
C TYR A 31 0.91 0.54 10.86
N GLY A 32 1.83 0.27 11.77
CA GLY A 32 1.52 -0.52 12.95
C GLY A 32 1.46 -2.01 12.67
N PRO A 33 0.92 -2.77 13.63
CA PRO A 33 0.87 -4.23 13.51
C PRO A 33 -0.17 -4.69 12.49
N PRO A 34 -0.08 -5.95 12.05
CA PRO A 34 -1.03 -6.48 11.04
C PRO A 34 -2.49 -6.37 11.44
N VAL A 35 -2.79 -6.34 12.74
CA VAL A 35 -4.18 -6.22 13.19
C VAL A 35 -4.80 -4.88 12.83
N ALA A 36 -4.00 -3.91 12.42
CA ALA A 36 -4.51 -2.60 12.02
C ALA A 36 -5.05 -2.60 10.60
N ALA A 37 -4.90 -3.68 9.86
CA ALA A 37 -5.33 -3.75 8.47
C ALA A 37 -6.85 -3.76 8.34
N THR A 38 -7.32 -3.11 7.29
CA THR A 38 -8.71 -3.23 6.85
C THR A 38 -8.72 -4.18 5.66
N LEU A 39 -9.59 -5.18 5.69
CA LEU A 39 -9.69 -6.13 4.58
C LEU A 39 -10.62 -5.57 3.52
N VAL A 40 -10.15 -5.55 2.28
CA VAL A 40 -10.91 -5.02 1.16
C VAL A 40 -10.97 -6.09 0.07
N THR A 41 -12.17 -6.49 -0.31
CA THR A 41 -12.37 -7.49 -1.36
C THR A 41 -12.68 -6.79 -2.66
N VAL A 42 -11.86 -7.03 -3.65
CA VAL A 42 -12.07 -6.58 -5.02
C VAL A 42 -12.49 -7.83 -5.79
N GLY A 43 -13.28 -7.72 -6.81
CA GLY A 43 -13.87 -8.84 -7.52
C GLY A 43 -13.01 -10.12 -7.63
N CYS A 44 -13.64 -11.22 -8.04
CA CYS A 44 -12.99 -12.53 -8.13
C CYS A 44 -12.50 -13.05 -6.78
N HIS A 45 -13.17 -12.68 -5.69
CA HIS A 45 -12.82 -13.09 -4.33
C HIS A 45 -11.38 -12.74 -3.93
N THR A 46 -10.84 -11.69 -4.53
CA THR A 46 -9.49 -11.24 -4.22
C THR A 46 -9.54 -10.25 -3.08
N THR A 47 -8.91 -10.59 -1.95
CA THR A 47 -8.92 -9.75 -0.75
C THR A 47 -7.53 -9.21 -0.46
N TYR A 48 -7.47 -7.91 -0.20
CA TYR A 48 -6.23 -7.19 0.11
C TYR A 48 -6.30 -6.66 1.54
N GLU A 49 -5.13 -6.49 2.14
CA GLU A 49 -5.02 -5.83 3.44
C GLU A 49 -4.61 -4.38 3.20
N VAL A 50 -5.41 -3.45 3.67
CA VAL A 50 -5.16 -2.02 3.47
C VAL A 50 -4.80 -1.40 4.81
N TYR A 51 -3.70 -0.67 4.83
CA TYR A 51 -3.22 0.05 6.01
C TYR A 51 -3.16 1.53 5.67
N GLU A 52 -3.54 2.36 6.60
CA GLU A 52 -3.53 3.79 6.35
C GLU A 52 -2.77 4.53 7.43
N ASN A 53 -1.93 5.49 7.00
CA ASN A 53 -1.29 6.45 7.89
C ASN A 53 -1.78 7.82 7.47
N SER A 54 -2.91 8.24 8.01
CA SER A 54 -3.56 9.49 7.60
C SER A 54 -2.73 10.71 7.98
N LYS A 55 -1.93 10.61 9.02
CA LYS A 55 -1.08 11.71 9.45
C LYS A 55 -0.06 12.06 8.37
N GLU A 56 0.50 11.04 7.72
CA GLU A 56 1.51 11.23 6.69
C GLU A 56 0.94 11.16 5.29
N ARG A 57 -0.37 10.96 5.16
CA ARG A 57 -1.05 10.82 3.85
C ARG A 57 -0.48 9.66 3.05
N LEU A 58 -0.25 8.55 3.74
CA LEU A 58 0.27 7.33 3.13
C LEU A 58 -0.75 6.21 3.28
N ILE A 59 -0.84 5.37 2.28
CA ILE A 59 -1.71 4.20 2.33
C ILE A 59 -0.97 3.04 1.68
N MET A 60 -1.08 1.86 2.29
CA MET A 60 -0.33 0.70 1.86
C MET A 60 -1.25 -0.49 1.69
N VAL A 61 -0.98 -1.28 0.66
CA VAL A 61 -1.71 -2.51 0.40
C VAL A 61 -0.75 -3.68 0.51
N ARG A 62 -1.16 -4.69 1.27
CA ARG A 62 -0.41 -5.93 1.37
C ARG A 62 -1.20 -7.05 0.70
N THR A 63 -0.49 -7.85 -0.09
CA THR A 63 -1.06 -9.02 -0.74
C THR A 63 -0.40 -10.27 -0.18
N ASN A 64 -0.85 -11.43 -0.64
CA ASN A 64 -0.19 -12.70 -0.36
C ASN A 64 -0.26 -13.55 -1.62
N VAL A 65 0.31 -14.75 -1.56
CA VAL A 65 0.33 -15.63 -2.73
C VAL A 65 -1.08 -15.95 -3.20
N GLY A 66 -1.99 -16.22 -2.27
CA GLY A 66 -3.37 -16.50 -2.62
C GLY A 66 -4.04 -15.35 -3.34
N THR A 67 -3.81 -14.12 -2.86
CA THR A 67 -4.34 -12.92 -3.50
C THR A 67 -3.78 -12.77 -4.91
N GLN A 68 -2.48 -13.00 -5.07
CA GLN A 68 -1.84 -12.87 -6.36
C GLN A 68 -2.36 -13.91 -7.36
N ILE A 69 -2.57 -15.13 -6.92
CA ILE A 69 -3.12 -16.17 -7.78
C ILE A 69 -4.55 -15.85 -8.17
N ALA A 70 -5.37 -15.46 -7.21
CA ALA A 70 -6.77 -15.12 -7.49
C ALA A 70 -6.87 -13.98 -8.49
N SER A 71 -6.01 -12.97 -8.34
CA SER A 71 -5.96 -11.85 -9.26
C SER A 71 -5.57 -12.29 -10.66
N ALA A 72 -4.57 -13.17 -10.76
CA ALA A 72 -4.04 -13.61 -12.04
C ALA A 72 -5.04 -14.45 -12.84
N VAL A 73 -5.92 -15.19 -12.16
CA VAL A 73 -6.90 -16.02 -12.84
C VAL A 73 -8.27 -15.38 -12.99
N CYS A 74 -8.42 -14.14 -12.54
CA CYS A 74 -9.68 -13.42 -12.66
C CYS A 74 -10.00 -13.18 -14.13
N ARG A 75 -11.23 -13.53 -14.53
CA ARG A 75 -11.66 -13.39 -15.92
C ARG A 75 -12.81 -12.43 -16.10
N ASP A 76 -13.22 -11.76 -15.01
CA ASP A 76 -14.32 -10.81 -15.08
C ASP A 76 -13.82 -9.50 -15.69
N PRO A 77 -14.31 -9.12 -16.88
CA PRO A 77 -13.82 -7.90 -17.52
C PRO A 77 -14.26 -6.61 -16.84
N SER A 78 -15.23 -6.69 -15.95
CA SER A 78 -15.73 -5.50 -15.26
C SER A 78 -14.90 -5.14 -14.04
N VAL A 79 -13.99 -6.02 -13.61
CA VAL A 79 -13.11 -5.76 -12.47
C VAL A 79 -11.71 -6.21 -12.80
N THR A 80 -10.74 -5.49 -12.26
CA THR A 80 -9.34 -5.88 -12.35
C THR A 80 -8.77 -5.79 -10.94
N PRO A 81 -8.62 -6.93 -10.25
CA PRO A 81 -8.11 -6.89 -8.89
C PRO A 81 -6.66 -6.45 -8.89
N THR A 82 -6.41 -5.27 -8.33
CA THR A 82 -5.08 -4.70 -8.19
C THR A 82 -4.99 -4.01 -6.83
N PRO A 83 -3.77 -3.78 -6.33
CA PRO A 83 -3.62 -3.02 -5.09
C PRO A 83 -4.27 -1.64 -5.18
N ARG A 84 -4.11 -0.97 -6.32
CA ARG A 84 -4.69 0.35 -6.50
C ARG A 84 -6.21 0.32 -6.42
N ARG A 85 -6.83 -0.68 -7.01
CA ARG A 85 -8.29 -0.81 -6.98
C ARG A 85 -8.78 -1.06 -5.56
N ALA A 86 -8.02 -1.81 -4.76
CA ALA A 86 -8.37 -2.03 -3.38
C ALA A 86 -8.41 -0.72 -2.60
N ILE A 87 -7.46 0.18 -2.87
CA ILE A 87 -7.46 1.47 -2.21
C ILE A 87 -8.66 2.31 -2.65
N GLU A 88 -9.00 2.28 -3.94
CA GLU A 88 -10.17 3.01 -4.42
C GLU A 88 -11.44 2.54 -3.72
N TYR A 89 -11.59 1.24 -3.56
CA TYR A 89 -12.74 0.68 -2.83
C TYR A 89 -12.71 1.11 -1.37
N HIS A 90 -11.53 1.15 -0.76
CA HIS A 90 -11.38 1.58 0.62
C HIS A 90 -11.80 3.05 0.79
N PHE A 91 -11.40 3.92 -0.14
CA PHE A 91 -11.81 5.31 -0.08
C PHE A 91 -13.33 5.46 -0.22
N GLU A 92 -13.95 4.70 -1.11
CA GLU A 92 -15.39 4.72 -1.25
C GLU A 92 -16.08 4.26 0.03
N ALA A 93 -15.59 3.17 0.61
CA ALA A 93 -16.19 2.61 1.82
C ALA A 93 -16.06 3.53 3.03
N THR A 94 -15.08 4.42 3.01
CA THR A 94 -14.86 5.37 4.11
C THR A 94 -15.35 6.77 3.76
N ASN A 95 -16.19 6.91 2.73
CA ASN A 95 -16.79 8.16 2.30
C ASN A 95 -15.76 9.21 1.86
N ARG A 96 -14.73 8.75 1.15
CA ARG A 96 -13.69 9.63 0.61
C ARG A 96 -13.46 9.36 -0.86
N PRO A 97 -14.54 9.34 -1.69
CA PRO A 97 -14.38 8.98 -3.10
C PRO A 97 -13.53 9.96 -3.89
N ASN A 98 -13.33 11.17 -3.37
CA ASN A 98 -12.53 12.20 -4.06
C ASN A 98 -11.06 12.14 -3.76
N CYS A 99 -10.63 11.26 -2.87
CA CYS A 99 -9.20 11.09 -2.59
C CYS A 99 -8.52 10.51 -3.82
N VAL A 100 -7.30 10.98 -4.10
CA VAL A 100 -6.56 10.54 -5.28
C VAL A 100 -5.18 10.06 -4.88
N LEU A 101 -4.68 9.07 -5.64
CA LEU A 101 -3.36 8.52 -5.43
C LEU A 101 -2.38 9.26 -6.32
N ALA A 102 -1.28 9.71 -5.73
CA ALA A 102 -0.32 10.53 -6.45
C ALA A 102 0.94 9.78 -6.84
N GLU A 103 1.41 8.88 -5.99
CA GLU A 103 2.70 8.25 -6.17
C GLU A 103 2.62 6.81 -5.68
N GLU A 104 3.25 5.90 -6.39
CA GLU A 104 3.25 4.48 -6.02
C GLU A 104 4.68 4.03 -5.75
N ARG A 105 4.86 3.30 -4.66
CA ARG A 105 6.15 2.72 -4.30
C ARG A 105 5.97 1.26 -3.93
N LYS A 106 6.80 0.39 -4.47
CA LYS A 106 6.77 -1.01 -4.12
C LYS A 106 7.79 -1.23 -3.01
N LEU A 107 7.30 -1.49 -1.80
CA LEU A 107 8.17 -1.67 -0.64
C LEU A 107 8.74 -3.08 -0.54
N SER A 108 8.03 -4.05 -1.09
CA SER A 108 8.45 -5.45 -1.11
C SER A 108 7.63 -6.16 -2.18
N PRO A 109 7.90 -7.44 -2.45
CA PRO A 109 7.08 -8.17 -3.43
C PRO A 109 5.61 -8.25 -3.08
N ILE A 110 5.23 -7.99 -1.83
CA ILE A 110 3.83 -8.08 -1.42
C ILE A 110 3.30 -6.79 -0.79
N HIS A 111 4.07 -5.71 -0.81
CA HIS A 111 3.65 -4.43 -0.21
C HIS A 111 3.78 -3.31 -1.22
N TRP A 112 2.67 -2.58 -1.44
CA TRP A 112 2.64 -1.40 -2.30
C TRP A 112 2.18 -0.22 -1.46
N GLU A 113 2.90 0.89 -1.56
CA GLU A 113 2.59 2.10 -0.81
C GLU A 113 2.25 3.22 -1.77
N TYR A 114 1.29 4.05 -1.39
CA TYR A 114 0.86 5.18 -2.21
C TYR A 114 0.81 6.43 -1.35
N VAL A 115 1.19 7.54 -1.95
CA VAL A 115 0.93 8.86 -1.38
C VAL A 115 -0.43 9.30 -1.89
N TYR A 116 -1.27 9.83 -1.01
CA TYR A 116 -2.60 10.22 -1.43
C TYR A 116 -2.94 11.62 -0.94
N SER A 117 -3.93 12.23 -1.59
CA SER A 117 -4.46 13.52 -1.15
C SER A 117 -5.97 13.51 -1.31
N CYS A 118 -6.64 14.23 -0.43
CA CYS A 118 -8.08 14.33 -0.43
C CYS A 118 -8.45 15.80 -0.50
N PRO A 119 -9.14 16.22 -1.56
CA PRO A 119 -9.59 17.62 -1.66
C PRO A 119 -10.55 17.94 -0.54
N ALA A 120 -10.52 19.17 -0.09
CA ALA A 120 -11.40 19.63 0.99
C ALA A 120 -12.87 19.67 0.52
#